data_b5d49d2a0bf3e595727af797bd9dfb36
#
_entry.id   b5d49d2a0bf3e595727af797bd9dfb36
#
_cell.length_a   1.000
_cell.length_b   1.000
_cell.length_c   1.000
_cell.angle_alpha   90.00
_cell.angle_beta   90.00
_cell.angle_gamma   90.00
#
_symmetry.space_group_name_H-M   'P 1'
#
loop_
_entity.id
_entity.type
_entity.pdbx_description
1 polymer ?
#
loop_
_entity_poly.entity_id
_entity_poly.type
_entity_poly.pdbx_seq_one_letter_code
_entity_poly.pdbx_strand_id
1 'polypeptide(L)'
;MKKRVIGFCSGLCFFLAALLFVLTGWYTERFDTSFAGLLFTLMTPMKGVGGGFWSDFLNGILPPVLIATAVYLLLHILLRSERIGEWMQKHLHVSEKAERIRQIAGKALPVVSLALLIAVCVNVYNRLHVGEYLRNVHAQTTLYEDHYTAPDTVAVKSPERKPNVIWLVLESMETTYASREDGGIQEQNYMPRLTALAKENISFSDTDKLGGIYSTNNTNWTMAALFAGTSGLPFAFPVDQNSMNKYTSFAPEIISMGDILKRDGYRQVFLCGSDGEYGGRALYFREHGNYEIHDLFEARRRGEIPEDYYVWWGFEDRVLFRLAKEELTRLAAGNEPFNLTMLTVDAHQLGGFTCEECGTEYADRTANVIACTDRQVGEFVDWCREQPFWDNTVLIITGDHPRMDTSLTGGMEFQERRIYNSFLNARKTPAGKTTFRTAVMMDLFPTMLSAMGYEIEGNRLGLGTDLFSGRATLAEEMGYEELNEEVQKYSQYFIDHFAR
;
A
#
# COMPACT_ATOMS: atom_id res chain seq x y z
N MET A 1 -34.00 -40.17 -7.29
CA MET A 1 -33.59 -38.80 -7.70
C MET A 1 -33.38 -37.87 -6.49
N LYS A 2 -34.38 -37.62 -5.62
CA LYS A 2 -34.23 -36.71 -4.44
C LYS A 2 -33.04 -37.04 -3.51
N LYS A 3 -32.74 -38.29 -3.15
CA LYS A 3 -31.60 -38.64 -2.27
C LYS A 3 -30.23 -38.29 -2.88
N ARG A 4 -30.06 -38.42 -4.21
CA ARG A 4 -28.82 -38.04 -4.93
C ARG A 4 -28.63 -36.52 -4.99
N VAL A 5 -29.69 -35.77 -5.24
CA VAL A 5 -29.66 -34.30 -5.26
C VAL A 5 -29.27 -33.74 -3.88
N ILE A 6 -29.91 -34.22 -2.81
CA ILE A 6 -29.56 -33.82 -1.43
C ILE A 6 -28.10 -34.14 -1.10
N GLY A 7 -27.59 -35.30 -1.54
CA GLY A 7 -26.20 -35.66 -1.32
C GLY A 7 -25.24 -34.73 -2.05
N PHE A 8 -25.54 -34.39 -3.30
CA PHE A 8 -24.75 -33.46 -4.09
C PHE A 8 -24.75 -32.03 -3.47
N CYS A 9 -25.94 -31.53 -3.13
CA CYS A 9 -26.03 -30.19 -2.45
C CYS A 9 -25.27 -30.16 -1.12
N SER A 10 -25.34 -31.24 -0.34
CA SER A 10 -24.58 -31.37 0.91
C SER A 10 -23.06 -31.32 0.69
N GLY A 11 -22.57 -32.04 -0.33
CA GLY A 11 -21.14 -32.04 -0.71
C GLY A 11 -20.71 -30.65 -1.20
N LEU A 12 -21.54 -29.99 -1.99
CA LEU A 12 -21.27 -28.64 -2.49
C LEU A 12 -21.22 -27.62 -1.34
N CYS A 13 -22.16 -27.65 -0.40
CA CYS A 13 -22.15 -26.78 0.79
C CYS A 13 -20.87 -26.97 1.61
N PHE A 14 -20.45 -28.22 1.83
CA PHE A 14 -19.22 -28.50 2.57
C PHE A 14 -17.98 -28.01 1.81
N PHE A 15 -17.90 -28.28 0.51
CA PHE A 15 -16.79 -27.84 -0.34
C PHE A 15 -16.67 -26.32 -0.31
N LEU A 16 -17.79 -25.58 -0.48
CA LEU A 16 -17.80 -24.11 -0.42
C LEU A 16 -17.39 -23.60 0.97
N ALA A 17 -17.86 -24.24 2.04
CA ALA A 17 -17.43 -23.88 3.39
C ALA A 17 -15.92 -24.08 3.59
N ALA A 18 -15.37 -25.21 3.17
CA ALA A 18 -13.95 -25.49 3.26
C ALA A 18 -13.13 -24.50 2.40
N LEU A 19 -13.57 -24.22 1.18
CA LEU A 19 -12.90 -23.28 0.29
C LEU A 19 -12.90 -21.86 0.87
N LEU A 20 -14.04 -21.34 1.31
CA LEU A 20 -14.16 -20.01 1.90
C LEU A 20 -13.31 -19.87 3.18
N PHE A 21 -13.35 -20.88 4.04
CA PHE A 21 -12.58 -20.87 5.28
C PHE A 21 -11.07 -20.86 5.03
N VAL A 22 -10.59 -21.73 4.14
CA VAL A 22 -9.16 -21.83 3.81
C VAL A 22 -8.70 -20.58 3.06
N LEU A 23 -9.48 -20.11 2.09
CA LEU A 23 -9.15 -18.91 1.31
C LEU A 23 -9.08 -17.67 2.19
N THR A 24 -10.07 -17.47 3.07
CA THR A 24 -10.07 -16.33 3.99
C THR A 24 -8.90 -16.41 4.98
N GLY A 25 -8.62 -17.61 5.52
CA GLY A 25 -7.46 -17.83 6.39
C GLY A 25 -6.15 -17.51 5.67
N TRP A 26 -5.95 -18.06 4.48
CA TRP A 26 -4.76 -17.80 3.66
C TRP A 26 -4.60 -16.31 3.34
N TYR A 27 -5.70 -15.62 3.00
CA TYR A 27 -5.69 -14.18 2.69
C TYR A 27 -5.32 -13.34 3.92
N THR A 28 -6.01 -13.53 5.05
CA THR A 28 -5.80 -12.70 6.25
C THR A 28 -4.50 -12.99 7.01
N GLU A 29 -3.84 -14.12 6.72
CA GLU A 29 -2.48 -14.39 7.21
C GLU A 29 -1.39 -13.65 6.43
N ARG A 30 -1.68 -13.19 5.21
CA ARG A 30 -0.70 -12.60 4.28
C ARG A 30 -0.98 -11.16 3.91
N PHE A 31 -2.22 -10.74 4.02
CA PHE A 31 -2.69 -9.44 3.59
C PHE A 31 -3.56 -8.79 4.67
N ASP A 32 -4.08 -7.62 4.34
CA ASP A 32 -5.03 -6.89 5.16
C ASP A 32 -6.30 -7.72 5.49
N THR A 33 -6.84 -7.53 6.68
CA THR A 33 -8.07 -8.18 7.16
C THR A 33 -9.35 -7.51 6.66
N SER A 34 -9.27 -6.41 5.91
CA SER A 34 -10.44 -5.67 5.44
C SER A 34 -11.04 -6.22 4.15
N PHE A 35 -12.35 -6.06 3.99
CA PHE A 35 -13.05 -6.38 2.73
C PHE A 35 -12.63 -5.45 1.59
N ALA A 36 -12.33 -4.19 1.90
CA ALA A 36 -11.77 -3.23 0.95
C ALA A 36 -10.41 -3.73 0.41
N GLY A 37 -9.52 -4.20 1.29
CA GLY A 37 -8.24 -4.78 0.91
C GLY A 37 -8.37 -6.05 0.06
N LEU A 38 -9.37 -6.90 0.36
CA LEU A 38 -9.67 -8.07 -0.48
C LEU A 38 -10.13 -7.66 -1.88
N LEU A 39 -11.05 -6.71 -1.99
CA LEU A 39 -11.50 -6.19 -3.28
C LEU A 39 -10.33 -5.56 -4.05
N PHE A 40 -9.49 -4.77 -3.37
CA PHE A 40 -8.27 -4.23 -3.95
C PHE A 40 -7.39 -5.32 -4.55
N THR A 41 -7.07 -6.36 -3.78
CA THR A 41 -6.23 -7.47 -4.24
C THR A 41 -6.84 -8.20 -5.45
N LEU A 42 -8.15 -8.40 -5.47
CA LEU A 42 -8.86 -9.05 -6.59
C LEU A 42 -8.93 -8.17 -7.85
N MET A 43 -8.96 -6.87 -7.70
CA MET A 43 -9.07 -5.91 -8.81
C MET A 43 -7.69 -5.48 -9.33
N THR A 44 -6.63 -5.66 -8.57
CA THR A 44 -5.26 -5.34 -9.00
C THR A 44 -4.84 -6.25 -10.16
N PRO A 45 -4.35 -5.69 -11.29
CA PRO A 45 -3.87 -6.50 -12.40
C PRO A 45 -2.73 -7.43 -11.97
N MET A 46 -2.87 -8.71 -12.25
CA MET A 46 -1.89 -9.75 -11.89
C MET A 46 -0.61 -9.72 -12.76
N LYS A 47 -0.46 -8.71 -13.63
CA LYS A 47 0.73 -8.52 -14.46
C LYS A 47 1.91 -8.14 -13.57
N GLY A 48 2.95 -8.96 -13.59
CA GLY A 48 4.16 -8.77 -12.76
C GLY A 48 4.18 -9.56 -11.46
N VAL A 49 3.07 -10.21 -11.08
CA VAL A 49 3.07 -11.12 -9.92
C VAL A 49 3.95 -12.33 -10.23
N GLY A 50 5.04 -12.48 -9.49
CA GLY A 50 6.02 -13.54 -9.71
C GLY A 50 5.44 -14.94 -9.52
N GLY A 51 6.06 -15.96 -10.14
CA GLY A 51 5.63 -17.36 -10.05
C GLY A 51 5.54 -17.91 -8.61
N GLY A 52 6.26 -17.27 -7.67
CA GLY A 52 6.20 -17.60 -6.23
C GLY A 52 4.81 -17.37 -5.62
N PHE A 53 4.11 -16.31 -5.98
CA PHE A 53 2.75 -16.06 -5.51
C PHE A 53 1.77 -17.17 -5.90
N TRP A 54 1.77 -17.56 -7.17
CA TRP A 54 0.88 -18.62 -7.64
C TRP A 54 1.19 -19.97 -7.00
N SER A 55 2.48 -20.24 -6.76
CA SER A 55 2.89 -21.45 -6.05
C SER A 55 2.40 -21.43 -4.60
N ASP A 56 2.54 -20.33 -3.88
CA ASP A 56 2.07 -20.18 -2.51
C ASP A 56 0.53 -20.23 -2.43
N PHE A 57 -0.17 -19.55 -3.34
CA PHE A 57 -1.63 -19.57 -3.45
C PHE A 57 -2.16 -20.99 -3.68
N LEU A 58 -1.62 -21.67 -4.69
CA LEU A 58 -2.07 -23.01 -5.04
C LEU A 58 -1.74 -24.04 -3.95
N ASN A 59 -0.53 -23.98 -3.39
CA ASN A 59 -0.09 -24.90 -2.33
C ASN A 59 -0.78 -24.62 -0.99
N GLY A 60 -1.11 -23.37 -0.70
CA GLY A 60 -1.82 -22.98 0.53
C GLY A 60 -3.31 -23.33 0.52
N ILE A 61 -3.94 -23.35 -0.65
CA ILE A 61 -5.41 -23.51 -0.75
C ILE A 61 -5.82 -24.91 -1.24
N LEU A 62 -5.24 -25.41 -2.33
CA LEU A 62 -5.73 -26.64 -2.94
C LEU A 62 -5.60 -27.88 -2.04
N PRO A 63 -4.44 -28.18 -1.42
CA PRO A 63 -4.31 -29.39 -0.62
C PRO A 63 -5.28 -29.47 0.56
N PRO A 64 -5.40 -28.43 1.43
CA PRO A 64 -6.31 -28.50 2.57
C PRO A 64 -7.78 -28.60 2.14
N VAL A 65 -8.21 -27.92 1.08
CA VAL A 65 -9.58 -28.01 0.56
C VAL A 65 -9.86 -29.39 -0.02
N LEU A 66 -8.94 -29.95 -0.79
CA LEU A 66 -9.09 -31.27 -1.38
C LEU A 66 -9.11 -32.37 -0.29
N ILE A 67 -8.22 -32.27 0.71
CA ILE A 67 -8.19 -33.24 1.83
C ILE A 67 -9.49 -33.16 2.62
N ALA A 68 -9.95 -31.94 3.00
CA ALA A 68 -11.21 -31.82 3.73
C ALA A 68 -12.40 -32.36 2.94
N THR A 69 -12.45 -32.06 1.63
CA THR A 69 -13.52 -32.57 0.75
C THR A 69 -13.46 -34.09 0.61
N ALA A 70 -12.29 -34.68 0.45
CA ALA A 70 -12.10 -36.11 0.38
C ALA A 70 -12.55 -36.82 1.69
N VAL A 71 -12.15 -36.27 2.84
CA VAL A 71 -12.58 -36.79 4.16
C VAL A 71 -14.10 -36.71 4.30
N TYR A 72 -14.71 -35.59 3.89
CA TYR A 72 -16.15 -35.40 3.89
C TYR A 72 -16.86 -36.45 2.99
N LEU A 73 -16.37 -36.69 1.77
CA LEU A 73 -16.94 -37.64 0.83
C LEU A 73 -16.83 -39.06 1.38
N LEU A 74 -15.70 -39.42 1.98
CA LEU A 74 -15.55 -40.70 2.67
C LEU A 74 -16.56 -40.85 3.81
N LEU A 75 -16.69 -39.84 4.65
CA LEU A 75 -17.67 -39.80 5.73
C LEU A 75 -19.11 -39.93 5.19
N HIS A 76 -19.43 -39.22 4.12
CA HIS A 76 -20.72 -39.24 3.45
C HIS A 76 -21.03 -40.66 2.94
N ILE A 77 -20.06 -41.33 2.31
CA ILE A 77 -20.20 -42.71 1.82
C ILE A 77 -20.39 -43.68 3.01
N LEU A 78 -19.55 -43.59 4.03
CA LEU A 78 -19.62 -44.41 5.22
C LEU A 78 -20.97 -44.30 5.95
N LEU A 79 -21.48 -43.08 6.08
CA LEU A 79 -22.73 -42.85 6.84
C LEU A 79 -24.00 -43.16 6.04
N ARG A 80 -23.99 -43.03 4.71
CA ARG A 80 -25.19 -43.12 3.88
C ARG A 80 -25.30 -44.36 2.99
N SER A 81 -24.20 -45.14 2.82
CA SER A 81 -24.22 -46.35 2.00
C SER A 81 -24.87 -47.51 2.74
N GLU A 82 -25.99 -48.00 2.22
CA GLU A 82 -26.68 -49.19 2.74
C GLU A 82 -25.78 -50.44 2.64
N ARG A 83 -25.03 -50.59 1.54
CA ARG A 83 -24.08 -51.70 1.34
C ARG A 83 -22.98 -51.74 2.41
N ILE A 84 -22.47 -50.59 2.81
CA ILE A 84 -21.46 -50.53 3.87
C ILE A 84 -22.07 -50.87 5.22
N GLY A 85 -23.29 -50.43 5.49
CA GLY A 85 -24.02 -50.80 6.71
C GLY A 85 -24.23 -52.32 6.84
N GLU A 86 -24.72 -52.95 5.78
CA GLU A 86 -24.88 -54.42 5.72
C GLU A 86 -23.55 -55.15 5.88
N TRP A 87 -22.50 -54.70 5.22
CA TRP A 87 -21.16 -55.26 5.34
C TRP A 87 -20.60 -55.10 6.78
N MET A 88 -20.77 -53.95 7.44
CA MET A 88 -20.35 -53.70 8.82
C MET A 88 -21.09 -54.60 9.82
N GLN A 89 -22.39 -54.80 9.64
CA GLN A 89 -23.18 -55.70 10.48
C GLN A 89 -22.72 -57.16 10.32
N LYS A 90 -22.47 -57.56 9.08
CA LYS A 90 -22.10 -58.96 8.76
C LYS A 90 -20.68 -59.31 9.21
N HIS A 91 -19.70 -58.41 9.06
CA HIS A 91 -18.27 -58.75 9.25
C HIS A 91 -17.68 -58.17 10.53
N LEU A 92 -18.23 -57.04 11.01
CA LEU A 92 -17.74 -56.36 12.23
C LEU A 92 -18.69 -56.51 13.40
N HIS A 93 -19.80 -57.26 13.23
CA HIS A 93 -20.83 -57.51 14.24
C HIS A 93 -21.33 -56.24 14.94
N VAL A 94 -21.49 -55.15 14.17
CA VAL A 94 -21.95 -53.86 14.67
C VAL A 94 -23.38 -53.99 15.20
N SER A 95 -23.61 -53.48 16.42
CA SER A 95 -24.93 -53.55 17.04
C SER A 95 -25.99 -52.74 16.28
N GLU A 96 -27.26 -53.18 16.38
CA GLU A 96 -28.39 -52.45 15.77
C GLU A 96 -28.47 -50.97 16.25
N LYS A 97 -28.09 -50.74 17.50
CA LYS A 97 -28.03 -49.35 18.06
C LYS A 97 -27.01 -48.49 17.35
N ALA A 98 -25.81 -49.03 17.07
CA ALA A 98 -24.76 -48.33 16.35
C ALA A 98 -25.16 -48.05 14.89
N GLU A 99 -25.83 -49.02 14.23
CA GLU A 99 -26.37 -48.81 12.87
C GLU A 99 -27.45 -47.74 12.82
N ARG A 100 -28.35 -47.66 13.80
CA ARG A 100 -29.33 -46.58 13.92
C ARG A 100 -28.65 -45.20 14.08
N ILE A 101 -27.60 -45.13 14.91
CA ILE A 101 -26.81 -43.89 15.08
C ILE A 101 -26.17 -43.47 13.76
N ARG A 102 -25.55 -44.41 13.03
CA ARG A 102 -24.96 -44.18 11.70
C ARG A 102 -25.97 -43.61 10.73
N GLN A 103 -27.18 -44.17 10.66
CA GLN A 103 -28.25 -43.71 9.78
C GLN A 103 -28.77 -42.30 10.17
N ILE A 104 -28.89 -42.03 11.46
CA ILE A 104 -29.29 -40.71 11.96
C ILE A 104 -28.21 -39.68 11.56
N ALA A 105 -26.93 -39.97 11.80
CA ALA A 105 -25.81 -39.12 11.41
C ALA A 105 -25.79 -38.88 9.89
N GLY A 106 -26.02 -39.92 9.07
CA GLY A 106 -26.13 -39.78 7.63
C GLY A 106 -27.28 -38.89 7.14
N LYS A 107 -28.41 -38.86 7.88
CA LYS A 107 -29.53 -37.99 7.60
C LYS A 107 -29.28 -36.53 8.07
N ALA A 108 -28.52 -36.35 9.15
CA ALA A 108 -28.16 -35.06 9.69
C ALA A 108 -27.07 -34.34 8.86
N LEU A 109 -26.24 -35.06 8.15
CA LEU A 109 -25.09 -34.56 7.42
C LEU A 109 -25.40 -33.37 6.48
N PRO A 110 -26.49 -33.35 5.68
CA PRO A 110 -26.83 -32.19 4.86
C PRO A 110 -27.16 -30.93 5.68
N VAL A 111 -27.81 -31.12 6.83
CA VAL A 111 -28.12 -29.98 7.73
C VAL A 111 -26.85 -29.42 8.36
N VAL A 112 -25.96 -30.34 8.79
CA VAL A 112 -24.65 -29.95 9.35
C VAL A 112 -23.80 -29.23 8.31
N SER A 113 -23.78 -29.68 7.04
CA SER A 113 -23.02 -29.03 5.96
C SER A 113 -23.55 -27.63 5.67
N LEU A 114 -24.87 -27.45 5.66
CA LEU A 114 -25.47 -26.14 5.48
C LEU A 114 -25.20 -25.20 6.67
N ALA A 115 -25.34 -25.71 7.89
CA ALA A 115 -25.04 -24.95 9.10
C ALA A 115 -23.56 -24.53 9.15
N LEU A 116 -22.65 -25.41 8.75
CA LEU A 116 -21.22 -25.09 8.62
C LEU A 116 -20.98 -23.98 7.59
N LEU A 117 -21.60 -24.08 6.42
CA LEU A 117 -21.47 -23.04 5.40
C LEU A 117 -21.97 -21.67 5.92
N ILE A 118 -23.12 -21.64 6.60
CA ILE A 118 -23.62 -20.39 7.21
C ILE A 118 -22.64 -19.86 8.26
N ALA A 119 -22.14 -20.73 9.13
CA ALA A 119 -21.18 -20.32 10.16
C ALA A 119 -19.89 -19.76 9.55
N VAL A 120 -19.38 -20.37 8.49
CA VAL A 120 -18.21 -19.87 7.75
C VAL A 120 -18.53 -18.53 7.08
N CYS A 121 -19.68 -18.36 6.43
CA CYS A 121 -20.07 -17.09 5.84
C CYS A 121 -20.15 -15.96 6.90
N VAL A 122 -20.71 -16.25 8.09
CA VAL A 122 -20.72 -15.28 9.20
C VAL A 122 -19.30 -14.97 9.69
N ASN A 123 -18.45 -15.97 9.79
CA ASN A 123 -17.04 -15.78 10.15
C ASN A 123 -16.32 -14.89 9.13
N VAL A 124 -16.47 -15.14 7.82
CA VAL A 124 -15.89 -14.33 6.74
C VAL A 124 -16.41 -12.89 6.80
N TYR A 125 -17.74 -12.72 6.96
CA TYR A 125 -18.37 -11.41 7.08
C TYR A 125 -17.79 -10.58 8.24
N ASN A 126 -17.61 -11.21 9.41
CA ASN A 126 -17.04 -10.53 10.58
C ASN A 126 -15.53 -10.31 10.45
N ARG A 127 -14.78 -11.32 9.96
CA ARG A 127 -13.32 -11.28 9.87
C ARG A 127 -12.82 -10.27 8.84
N LEU A 128 -13.58 -10.06 7.76
CA LEU A 128 -13.26 -9.08 6.72
C LEU A 128 -13.98 -7.73 6.91
N HIS A 129 -14.65 -7.50 8.03
CA HIS A 129 -15.35 -6.23 8.31
C HIS A 129 -16.31 -5.78 7.19
N VAL A 130 -16.99 -6.76 6.53
CA VAL A 130 -17.87 -6.49 5.37
C VAL A 130 -18.98 -5.49 5.70
N GLY A 131 -19.54 -5.57 6.92
CA GLY A 131 -20.60 -4.66 7.37
C GLY A 131 -20.14 -3.20 7.49
N GLU A 132 -18.92 -2.97 7.88
CA GLU A 132 -18.28 -1.65 7.94
C GLU A 132 -18.09 -1.09 6.54
N TYR A 133 -17.47 -1.87 5.64
CA TYR A 133 -17.32 -1.49 4.23
C TYR A 133 -18.66 -1.10 3.59
N LEU A 134 -19.72 -1.92 3.76
CA LEU A 134 -21.03 -1.62 3.19
C LEU A 134 -21.68 -0.35 3.78
N ARG A 135 -21.47 -0.06 5.07
CA ARG A 135 -21.94 1.19 5.66
C ARG A 135 -21.21 2.39 5.06
N ASN A 136 -19.88 2.31 4.95
CA ASN A 136 -19.06 3.43 4.47
C ASN A 136 -19.30 3.74 2.99
N VAL A 137 -19.45 2.74 2.13
CA VAL A 137 -19.77 2.93 0.69
C VAL A 137 -21.14 3.60 0.46
N HIS A 138 -22.08 3.42 1.38
CA HIS A 138 -23.42 4.05 1.28
C HIS A 138 -23.55 5.32 2.12
N ALA A 139 -22.60 5.62 2.98
CA ALA A 139 -22.59 6.87 3.75
C ALA A 139 -22.08 8.01 2.87
N GLN A 140 -22.59 9.21 3.11
CA GLN A 140 -22.11 10.44 2.48
C GLN A 140 -21.24 11.22 3.45
N THR A 141 -20.29 11.97 2.89
CA THR A 141 -19.43 12.87 3.64
C THR A 141 -19.48 14.28 3.08
N THR A 142 -19.32 15.28 3.96
CA THR A 142 -19.11 16.69 3.61
C THR A 142 -17.64 17.10 3.86
N LEU A 143 -16.74 16.14 4.02
CA LEU A 143 -15.32 16.36 4.34
C LEU A 143 -14.66 17.39 3.39
N TYR A 144 -14.98 17.28 2.10
CA TYR A 144 -14.37 18.14 1.08
C TYR A 144 -14.99 19.54 1.08
N GLU A 145 -16.30 19.67 1.23
CA GLU A 145 -17.03 20.93 1.36
C GLU A 145 -16.55 21.76 2.56
N ASP A 146 -16.28 21.05 3.67
CA ASP A 146 -15.96 21.70 4.95
C ASP A 146 -14.46 22.00 5.11
N HIS A 147 -13.57 21.21 4.50
CA HIS A 147 -12.13 21.24 4.82
C HIS A 147 -11.19 21.40 3.63
N TYR A 148 -11.65 21.20 2.37
CA TYR A 148 -10.77 21.34 1.21
C TYR A 148 -10.34 22.78 0.99
N THR A 149 -9.03 23.01 0.86
CA THR A 149 -8.45 24.29 0.51
C THR A 149 -7.81 24.21 -0.87
N ALA A 150 -8.47 24.79 -1.88
CA ALA A 150 -7.93 24.81 -3.24
C ALA A 150 -6.70 25.71 -3.33
N PRO A 151 -5.59 25.28 -3.98
CA PRO A 151 -4.35 26.05 -4.04
C PRO A 151 -4.45 27.40 -4.77
N ASP A 152 -5.48 27.62 -5.57
CA ASP A 152 -5.75 28.88 -6.26
C ASP A 152 -6.62 29.85 -5.46
N THR A 153 -7.20 29.41 -4.34
CA THR A 153 -8.01 30.26 -3.45
C THR A 153 -7.21 30.90 -2.32
N VAL A 154 -5.96 30.51 -2.13
CA VAL A 154 -5.05 31.00 -1.10
C VAL A 154 -3.72 31.45 -1.71
N ALA A 155 -3.01 32.34 -1.04
CA ALA A 155 -1.69 32.74 -1.52
C ALA A 155 -0.65 31.67 -1.24
N VAL A 156 -0.05 31.14 -2.32
CA VAL A 156 1.10 30.23 -2.28
C VAL A 156 2.29 30.98 -2.90
N LYS A 157 3.18 31.48 -2.06
CA LYS A 157 4.32 32.32 -2.45
C LYS A 157 5.59 31.48 -2.52
N SER A 158 6.27 31.50 -3.66
CA SER A 158 7.57 30.85 -3.83
C SER A 158 8.67 31.63 -3.07
N PRO A 159 9.73 30.93 -2.61
CA PRO A 159 10.91 31.59 -2.04
C PRO A 159 11.66 32.38 -3.11
N GLU A 160 12.37 33.46 -2.71
CA GLU A 160 13.21 34.26 -3.62
C GLU A 160 14.26 33.39 -4.32
N ARG A 161 14.97 32.55 -3.55
CA ARG A 161 15.89 31.54 -4.08
C ARG A 161 15.17 30.19 -4.09
N LYS A 162 14.75 29.75 -5.26
CA LYS A 162 14.08 28.48 -5.47
C LYS A 162 15.07 27.31 -5.26
N PRO A 163 14.87 26.43 -4.28
CA PRO A 163 15.72 25.25 -4.13
C PRO A 163 15.33 24.20 -5.15
N ASN A 164 16.26 23.33 -5.51
CA ASN A 164 15.92 22.06 -6.13
C ASN A 164 15.20 21.18 -5.10
N VAL A 165 14.41 20.25 -5.57
CA VAL A 165 13.80 19.23 -4.73
C VAL A 165 14.03 17.83 -5.30
N ILE A 166 14.33 16.90 -4.41
CA ILE A 166 14.35 15.46 -4.69
C ILE A 166 13.32 14.84 -3.74
N TRP A 167 12.28 14.23 -4.28
CA TRP A 167 11.35 13.42 -3.51
C TRP A 167 11.61 11.95 -3.77
N LEU A 168 12.26 11.29 -2.83
CA LEU A 168 12.55 9.86 -2.85
C LEU A 168 11.41 9.11 -2.13
N VAL A 169 10.58 8.46 -2.92
CA VAL A 169 9.46 7.63 -2.45
C VAL A 169 9.93 6.19 -2.35
N LEU A 170 9.91 5.64 -1.15
CA LEU A 170 10.35 4.28 -0.85
C LEU A 170 9.14 3.35 -0.80
N GLU A 171 9.08 2.43 -1.72
CA GLU A 171 8.06 1.39 -1.77
C GLU A 171 7.95 0.64 -0.44
N SER A 172 6.74 0.63 0.16
CA SER A 172 6.41 -0.11 1.38
C SER A 172 7.34 0.17 2.58
N MET A 173 7.90 1.39 2.67
CA MET A 173 8.84 1.73 3.74
C MET A 173 8.12 2.30 4.96
N GLU A 174 8.07 1.49 6.00
CA GLU A 174 7.42 1.79 7.27
C GLU A 174 8.37 1.71 8.46
N THR A 175 8.01 2.36 9.54
CA THR A 175 8.88 2.46 10.73
C THR A 175 8.91 1.21 11.59
N THR A 176 8.02 0.24 11.35
CA THR A 176 8.01 -1.08 12.00
C THR A 176 9.30 -1.87 11.79
N TYR A 177 10.07 -1.56 10.74
CA TYR A 177 11.34 -2.22 10.45
C TYR A 177 12.51 -1.75 11.33
N ALA A 178 12.35 -0.64 12.04
CA ALA A 178 13.33 -0.18 13.02
C ALA A 178 13.29 -1.04 14.30
N SER A 179 14.35 -0.91 15.12
CA SER A 179 14.37 -1.58 16.41
C SER A 179 13.34 -1.00 17.39
N ARG A 180 12.95 -1.76 18.40
CA ARG A 180 12.08 -1.29 19.49
C ARG A 180 12.70 -0.11 20.26
N GLU A 181 14.02 -0.08 20.35
CA GLU A 181 14.73 1.04 20.96
C GLU A 181 14.53 2.33 20.17
N ASP A 182 14.51 2.23 18.83
CA ASP A 182 14.35 3.34 17.91
C ASP A 182 12.89 3.77 17.68
N GLY A 183 11.92 2.94 18.05
CA GLY A 183 10.48 3.22 17.86
C GLY A 183 9.75 2.23 16.96
N GLY A 184 10.47 1.28 16.33
CA GLY A 184 9.90 0.18 15.57
C GLY A 184 9.50 -1.01 16.47
N ILE A 185 9.41 -2.20 15.85
CA ILE A 185 8.98 -3.40 16.56
C ILE A 185 10.00 -4.55 16.53
N GLN A 186 11.08 -4.39 15.76
CA GLN A 186 12.07 -5.44 15.55
C GLN A 186 13.07 -5.55 16.74
N GLU A 187 13.64 -6.73 16.91
CA GLU A 187 14.75 -6.95 17.84
C GLU A 187 16.04 -6.24 17.35
N GLN A 188 16.24 -6.21 16.03
CA GLN A 188 17.34 -5.55 15.35
C GLN A 188 16.79 -4.49 14.39
N ASN A 189 17.53 -3.42 14.20
CA ASN A 189 17.14 -2.37 13.27
C ASN A 189 17.51 -2.80 11.84
N TYR A 190 16.50 -3.02 10.97
CA TYR A 190 16.71 -3.36 9.56
C TYR A 190 16.92 -2.13 8.67
N MET A 191 16.75 -0.92 9.23
CA MET A 191 16.87 0.36 8.51
C MET A 191 17.73 1.38 9.29
N PRO A 192 18.97 1.04 9.68
CA PRO A 192 19.80 1.90 10.54
C PRO A 192 20.18 3.24 9.89
N ARG A 193 20.40 3.29 8.58
CA ARG A 193 20.73 4.53 7.85
C ARG A 193 19.51 5.48 7.80
N LEU A 194 18.35 4.97 7.45
CA LEU A 194 17.09 5.73 7.46
C LEU A 194 16.74 6.20 8.89
N THR A 195 16.95 5.36 9.90
CA THR A 195 16.77 5.73 11.30
C THR A 195 17.69 6.89 11.70
N ALA A 196 18.97 6.85 11.31
CA ALA A 196 19.91 7.93 11.55
C ALA A 196 19.50 9.22 10.82
N LEU A 197 19.11 9.12 9.55
CA LEU A 197 18.66 10.27 8.77
C LEU A 197 17.43 10.96 9.39
N ALA A 198 16.46 10.20 9.91
CA ALA A 198 15.29 10.76 10.59
C ALA A 198 15.66 11.46 11.91
N LYS A 199 16.64 10.92 12.67
CA LYS A 199 17.13 11.52 13.92
C LYS A 199 17.98 12.77 13.71
N GLU A 200 18.74 12.81 12.63
CA GLU A 200 19.66 13.92 12.30
C GLU A 200 18.96 15.08 11.60
N ASN A 201 17.80 14.84 11.00
CA ASN A 201 17.07 15.80 10.19
C ASN A 201 15.64 15.99 10.71
N ILE A 202 14.83 16.76 9.99
CA ILE A 202 13.43 16.96 10.37
C ILE A 202 12.64 15.70 9.98
N SER A 203 11.96 15.12 10.95
CA SER A 203 11.04 14.00 10.78
C SER A 203 9.82 14.22 11.67
N PHE A 204 8.63 13.92 11.15
CA PHE A 204 7.38 14.03 11.91
C PHE A 204 6.96 12.65 12.41
N SER A 205 6.62 12.59 13.68
CA SER A 205 6.35 11.34 14.40
C SER A 205 5.13 11.47 15.31
N ASP A 206 4.36 10.41 15.43
CA ASP A 206 3.26 10.28 16.37
C ASP A 206 3.74 9.92 17.80
N THR A 207 5.03 9.63 17.98
CA THR A 207 5.66 9.31 19.25
C THR A 207 6.85 10.24 19.56
N ASP A 208 7.57 10.00 20.62
CA ASP A 208 8.85 10.64 20.95
C ASP A 208 10.06 9.99 20.26
N LYS A 209 9.83 8.93 19.46
CA LYS A 209 10.83 8.18 18.69
C LYS A 209 10.51 8.23 17.21
N LEU A 210 11.04 7.30 16.43
CA LEU A 210 10.72 7.11 15.03
C LEU A 210 9.31 6.50 14.90
N GLY A 211 8.26 7.34 14.92
CA GLY A 211 6.86 6.95 14.78
C GLY A 211 6.35 7.03 13.35
N GLY A 212 6.59 8.16 12.69
CA GLY A 212 6.18 8.39 11.30
C GLY A 212 4.77 8.97 11.15
N ILE A 213 4.24 8.89 9.92
CA ILE A 213 2.91 9.39 9.56
C ILE A 213 1.95 8.24 9.26
N TYR A 214 0.66 8.49 9.38
CA TYR A 214 -0.39 7.49 9.14
C TYR A 214 -0.72 7.35 7.65
N SER A 215 -1.03 6.13 7.24
CA SER A 215 -1.77 5.89 6.00
C SER A 215 -3.26 5.92 6.30
N THR A 216 -4.06 6.54 5.44
CA THR A 216 -5.52 6.45 5.50
C THR A 216 -6.04 5.53 4.40
N ASN A 217 -7.29 5.11 4.52
CA ASN A 217 -8.00 4.52 3.39
C ASN A 217 -7.91 5.45 2.18
N ASN A 218 -7.86 4.90 0.98
CA ASN A 218 -7.66 5.66 -0.27
C ASN A 218 -6.32 6.43 -0.37
N THR A 219 -5.33 6.14 0.52
CA THR A 219 -3.92 6.57 0.37
C THR A 219 -2.95 5.41 0.58
N ASN A 220 -3.44 4.18 0.63
CA ASN A 220 -2.76 2.99 1.11
C ASN A 220 -2.23 2.06 -0.01
N TRP A 221 -2.00 2.60 -1.20
CA TRP A 221 -1.23 1.97 -2.29
C TRP A 221 -0.47 3.04 -3.06
N THR A 222 0.55 2.65 -3.82
CA THR A 222 1.55 3.55 -4.42
C THR A 222 0.94 4.74 -5.18
N MET A 223 0.01 4.50 -6.13
CA MET A 223 -0.56 5.61 -6.90
C MET A 223 -1.39 6.54 -6.03
N ALA A 224 -2.14 6.02 -5.08
CA ALA A 224 -2.92 6.84 -4.16
C ALA A 224 -2.04 7.66 -3.21
N ALA A 225 -0.93 7.09 -2.76
CA ALA A 225 0.04 7.80 -1.95
C ALA A 225 0.74 8.94 -2.72
N LEU A 226 1.17 8.69 -3.96
CA LEU A 226 1.73 9.70 -4.85
C LEU A 226 0.72 10.84 -5.12
N PHE A 227 -0.53 10.47 -5.40
CA PHE A 227 -1.62 11.43 -5.60
C PHE A 227 -1.87 12.25 -4.33
N ALA A 228 -2.04 11.60 -3.18
CA ALA A 228 -2.30 12.28 -1.91
C ALA A 228 -1.13 13.19 -1.47
N GLY A 229 0.10 12.71 -1.60
CA GLY A 229 1.30 13.47 -1.25
C GLY A 229 1.55 14.69 -2.16
N THR A 230 0.95 14.76 -3.34
CA THR A 230 1.12 15.88 -4.28
C THR A 230 -0.11 16.74 -4.49
N SER A 231 -1.31 16.27 -4.10
CA SER A 231 -2.57 17.02 -4.24
C SER A 231 -3.25 17.34 -2.91
N GLY A 232 -2.86 16.64 -1.83
CA GLY A 232 -3.56 16.73 -0.54
C GLY A 232 -4.95 16.11 -0.54
N LEU A 233 -5.26 15.21 -1.48
CA LEU A 233 -6.56 14.54 -1.62
C LEU A 233 -6.39 13.02 -1.56
N PRO A 234 -7.30 12.27 -0.93
CA PRO A 234 -7.30 10.81 -1.03
C PRO A 234 -7.78 10.39 -2.42
N PHE A 235 -7.40 9.19 -2.86
CA PHE A 235 -7.81 8.62 -4.14
C PHE A 235 -9.24 8.06 -4.06
N ALA A 236 -10.25 8.95 -4.09
CA ALA A 236 -11.66 8.59 -3.98
C ALA A 236 -12.40 8.52 -5.34
N PHE A 237 -11.67 8.25 -6.43
CA PHE A 237 -12.26 8.13 -7.76
C PHE A 237 -13.13 6.88 -7.87
N PRO A 238 -14.28 6.96 -8.59
CA PRO A 238 -15.19 5.83 -8.79
C PRO A 238 -14.67 4.87 -9.88
N VAL A 239 -13.40 4.50 -9.80
CA VAL A 239 -12.70 3.66 -10.75
C VAL A 239 -11.95 2.55 -10.03
N ASP A 240 -11.63 1.49 -10.76
CA ASP A 240 -10.71 0.47 -10.29
C ASP A 240 -9.33 1.09 -10.02
N GLN A 241 -8.80 0.87 -8.83
CA GLN A 241 -7.68 1.59 -8.20
C GLN A 241 -6.41 1.75 -9.05
N ASN A 242 -6.09 0.78 -9.91
CA ASN A 242 -4.95 0.83 -10.81
C ASN A 242 -5.35 0.97 -12.29
N SER A 243 -6.56 1.45 -12.57
CA SER A 243 -7.09 1.54 -13.94
C SER A 243 -7.09 2.95 -14.52
N MET A 244 -6.49 3.94 -13.86
CA MET A 244 -6.43 5.32 -14.37
C MET A 244 -5.69 5.43 -15.71
N ASN A 245 -4.81 4.50 -16.05
CA ASN A 245 -4.18 4.41 -17.36
C ASN A 245 -5.15 4.11 -18.53
N LYS A 246 -6.41 3.76 -18.23
CA LYS A 246 -7.47 3.56 -19.24
C LYS A 246 -8.18 4.86 -19.59
N TYR A 247 -7.93 5.93 -18.84
CA TYR A 247 -8.52 7.24 -19.04
C TYR A 247 -7.58 8.15 -19.81
N THR A 248 -8.11 9.22 -20.39
CA THR A 248 -7.35 10.21 -21.16
C THR A 248 -6.92 11.40 -20.32
N SER A 249 -7.42 11.50 -19.11
CA SER A 249 -7.14 12.55 -18.12
C SER A 249 -7.21 11.99 -16.72
N PHE A 250 -6.45 12.57 -15.80
CA PHE A 250 -6.37 12.17 -14.41
C PHE A 250 -6.58 13.38 -13.49
N ALA A 251 -7.83 13.62 -13.07
CA ALA A 251 -8.20 14.71 -12.17
C ALA A 251 -7.80 16.13 -12.69
N PRO A 252 -8.18 16.51 -13.91
CA PRO A 252 -7.66 17.71 -14.59
C PRO A 252 -7.96 19.03 -13.86
N GLU A 253 -8.95 19.04 -12.97
CA GLU A 253 -9.38 20.24 -12.24
C GLU A 253 -8.59 20.51 -10.95
N ILE A 254 -7.71 19.56 -10.52
CA ILE A 254 -6.90 19.78 -9.33
C ILE A 254 -5.62 20.56 -9.66
N ILE A 255 -5.10 21.26 -8.64
CA ILE A 255 -3.77 21.87 -8.70
C ILE A 255 -2.84 21.09 -7.76
N SER A 256 -1.87 20.42 -8.33
CA SER A 256 -0.89 19.63 -7.61
C SER A 256 0.37 20.41 -7.27
N MET A 257 1.25 19.81 -6.48
CA MET A 257 2.63 20.29 -6.28
C MET A 257 3.35 20.49 -7.62
N GLY A 258 3.20 19.53 -8.56
CA GLY A 258 3.80 19.61 -9.89
C GLY A 258 3.36 20.85 -10.68
N ASP A 259 2.08 21.22 -10.59
CA ASP A 259 1.54 22.42 -11.27
C ASP A 259 2.10 23.70 -10.67
N ILE A 260 2.23 23.77 -9.34
CA ILE A 260 2.85 24.90 -8.65
C ILE A 260 4.32 25.04 -9.05
N LEU A 261 5.07 23.94 -9.07
CA LEU A 261 6.49 23.93 -9.45
C LEU A 261 6.68 24.30 -10.94
N LYS A 262 5.80 23.78 -11.83
CA LYS A 262 5.81 24.15 -13.25
C LYS A 262 5.58 25.64 -13.45
N ARG A 263 4.58 26.22 -12.77
CA ARG A 263 4.33 27.68 -12.77
C ARG A 263 5.57 28.47 -12.37
N ASP A 264 6.33 27.92 -11.43
CA ASP A 264 7.54 28.56 -10.90
C ASP A 264 8.81 28.24 -11.72
N GLY A 265 8.70 27.54 -12.85
CA GLY A 265 9.77 27.30 -13.82
C GLY A 265 10.68 26.11 -13.48
N TYR A 266 10.21 25.16 -12.68
CA TYR A 266 10.95 23.94 -12.41
C TYR A 266 10.95 23.00 -13.60
N ARG A 267 12.10 22.36 -13.84
CA ARG A 267 12.19 21.19 -14.68
C ARG A 267 11.89 19.94 -13.83
N GLN A 268 10.94 19.13 -14.28
CA GLN A 268 10.41 18.04 -13.46
C GLN A 268 10.59 16.68 -14.13
N VAL A 269 11.03 15.68 -13.37
CA VAL A 269 11.24 14.31 -13.81
C VAL A 269 10.58 13.36 -12.83
N PHE A 270 9.84 12.39 -13.35
CA PHE A 270 9.38 11.22 -12.60
C PHE A 270 10.18 10.00 -13.05
N LEU A 271 10.94 9.41 -12.13
CA LEU A 271 11.82 8.26 -12.36
C LEU A 271 11.31 7.04 -11.60
N CYS A 272 11.08 5.94 -12.31
CA CYS A 272 10.70 4.65 -11.70
C CYS A 272 11.23 3.46 -12.50
N GLY A 273 11.50 2.34 -11.84
CA GLY A 273 12.03 1.12 -12.47
C GLY A 273 10.99 0.32 -13.26
N SER A 274 9.71 0.59 -13.07
CA SER A 274 8.60 -0.14 -13.67
C SER A 274 7.99 0.60 -14.88
N ASP A 275 6.92 0.00 -15.46
CA ASP A 275 6.09 0.66 -16.47
C ASP A 275 5.43 1.92 -15.86
N GLY A 276 5.79 3.09 -16.35
CA GLY A 276 5.25 4.37 -15.87
C GLY A 276 3.75 4.53 -16.09
N GLU A 277 3.16 3.85 -17.07
CA GLU A 277 1.72 3.90 -17.33
C GLU A 277 0.90 3.08 -16.31
N TYR A 278 1.53 2.19 -15.55
CA TYR A 278 0.83 1.38 -14.56
C TYR A 278 0.17 2.27 -13.50
N GLY A 279 -1.12 2.03 -13.24
CA GLY A 279 -1.92 2.81 -12.30
C GLY A 279 -2.19 4.27 -12.72
N GLY A 280 -1.77 4.68 -13.95
CA GLY A 280 -1.93 6.04 -14.46
C GLY A 280 -0.86 7.02 -13.98
N ARG A 281 0.28 6.53 -13.41
CA ARG A 281 1.35 7.40 -12.91
C ARG A 281 1.87 8.37 -13.95
N ALA A 282 2.24 7.86 -15.14
CA ALA A 282 2.75 8.71 -16.21
C ALA A 282 1.70 9.70 -16.72
N LEU A 283 0.42 9.30 -16.82
CA LEU A 283 -0.67 10.20 -17.16
C LEU A 283 -0.76 11.35 -16.14
N TYR A 284 -0.79 11.03 -14.84
CA TYR A 284 -0.86 12.01 -13.76
C TYR A 284 0.30 13.01 -13.80
N PHE A 285 1.54 12.53 -13.81
CA PHE A 285 2.71 13.42 -13.77
C PHE A 285 2.91 14.23 -15.05
N ARG A 286 2.48 13.73 -16.22
CA ARG A 286 2.48 14.53 -17.47
C ARG A 286 1.43 15.64 -17.38
N GLU A 287 0.23 15.34 -16.92
CA GLU A 287 -0.87 16.30 -16.83
C GLU A 287 -0.58 17.36 -15.75
N HIS A 288 -0.18 16.91 -14.55
CA HIS A 288 0.08 17.74 -13.39
C HIS A 288 1.57 18.10 -13.24
N GLY A 289 2.02 19.06 -14.02
CA GLY A 289 3.38 19.57 -13.91
C GLY A 289 4.27 19.33 -15.12
N ASN A 290 3.80 18.59 -16.15
CA ASN A 290 4.54 18.31 -17.39
C ASN A 290 5.90 17.62 -17.12
N TYR A 291 5.89 16.59 -16.26
CA TYR A 291 7.10 15.84 -15.95
C TYR A 291 7.62 15.07 -17.17
N GLU A 292 8.94 15.04 -17.31
CA GLU A 292 9.61 14.02 -18.12
C GLU A 292 9.45 12.67 -17.41
N ILE A 293 8.97 11.65 -18.12
CA ILE A 293 8.81 10.30 -17.58
C ILE A 293 10.06 9.48 -17.94
N HIS A 294 10.79 9.05 -16.91
CA HIS A 294 11.95 8.19 -17.03
C HIS A 294 11.63 6.83 -16.38
N ASP A 295 10.99 5.99 -17.15
CA ASP A 295 10.55 4.66 -16.75
C ASP A 295 11.36 3.55 -17.43
N LEU A 296 10.93 2.29 -17.26
CA LEU A 296 11.53 1.12 -17.91
C LEU A 296 11.69 1.31 -19.41
N PHE A 297 10.68 1.85 -20.10
CA PHE A 297 10.69 1.97 -21.57
C PHE A 297 11.59 3.12 -22.00
N GLU A 298 11.61 4.22 -21.28
CA GLU A 298 12.49 5.34 -21.56
C GLU A 298 13.96 4.97 -21.32
N ALA A 299 14.26 4.23 -20.23
CA ALA A 299 15.62 3.75 -19.97
C ALA A 299 16.13 2.81 -21.09
N ARG A 300 15.28 1.94 -21.63
CA ARG A 300 15.59 1.12 -22.80
C ARG A 300 15.82 1.98 -24.05
N ARG A 301 14.92 2.94 -24.31
CA ARG A 301 15.00 3.85 -25.45
C ARG A 301 16.30 4.68 -25.44
N ARG A 302 16.77 5.06 -24.25
CA ARG A 302 18.05 5.78 -24.06
C ARG A 302 19.26 4.86 -24.13
N GLY A 303 19.09 3.54 -24.14
CA GLY A 303 20.18 2.55 -24.11
C GLY A 303 20.89 2.45 -22.75
N GLU A 304 20.25 2.89 -21.68
CA GLU A 304 20.78 2.88 -20.31
C GLU A 304 20.71 1.48 -19.68
N ILE A 305 19.80 0.65 -20.20
CA ILE A 305 19.64 -0.77 -19.91
C ILE A 305 19.41 -1.55 -21.22
N PRO A 306 19.71 -2.87 -21.26
CA PRO A 306 19.41 -3.72 -22.42
C PRO A 306 17.91 -3.70 -22.78
N GLU A 307 17.60 -3.88 -24.07
CA GLU A 307 16.20 -3.83 -24.55
C GLU A 307 15.31 -4.92 -23.93
N ASP A 308 15.87 -6.08 -23.64
CA ASP A 308 15.22 -7.22 -23.00
C ASP A 308 15.38 -7.28 -21.48
N TYR A 309 16.07 -6.31 -20.88
CA TYR A 309 16.26 -6.27 -19.43
C TYR A 309 14.92 -6.11 -18.69
N TYR A 310 14.57 -7.10 -17.89
CA TYR A 310 13.36 -7.09 -17.09
C TYR A 310 13.53 -8.01 -15.89
N VAL A 311 13.57 -7.43 -14.70
CA VAL A 311 13.58 -8.13 -13.42
C VAL A 311 12.47 -7.58 -12.55
N TRP A 312 11.82 -8.43 -11.76
CA TRP A 312 10.75 -8.05 -10.86
C TRP A 312 9.61 -7.27 -11.56
N TRP A 313 9.55 -5.94 -11.37
CA TRP A 313 8.57 -5.02 -11.99
C TRP A 313 9.14 -4.24 -13.19
N GLY A 314 10.39 -4.45 -13.53
CA GLY A 314 11.09 -3.73 -14.61
C GLY A 314 12.58 -3.74 -14.41
N PHE A 315 13.18 -2.71 -13.79
CA PHE A 315 14.55 -2.75 -13.27
C PHE A 315 14.55 -2.45 -11.75
N GLU A 316 15.50 -3.07 -11.06
CA GLU A 316 15.64 -3.02 -9.61
C GLU A 316 16.19 -1.68 -9.09
N ASP A 317 16.10 -1.46 -7.77
CA ASP A 317 16.49 -0.20 -7.11
C ASP A 317 17.96 0.15 -7.32
N ARG A 318 18.88 -0.83 -7.43
CA ARG A 318 20.28 -0.60 -7.76
C ARG A 318 20.45 0.16 -9.09
N VAL A 319 19.70 -0.23 -10.11
CA VAL A 319 19.67 0.47 -11.40
C VAL A 319 18.98 1.82 -11.27
N LEU A 320 17.88 1.90 -10.51
CA LEU A 320 17.16 3.15 -10.24
C LEU A 320 18.09 4.21 -9.64
N PHE A 321 18.86 3.89 -8.59
CA PHE A 321 19.77 4.83 -7.95
C PHE A 321 20.94 5.24 -8.88
N ARG A 322 21.41 4.34 -9.73
CA ARG A 322 22.41 4.70 -10.76
C ARG A 322 21.83 5.73 -11.73
N LEU A 323 20.66 5.45 -12.31
CA LEU A 323 19.99 6.36 -13.24
C LEU A 323 19.59 7.68 -12.58
N ALA A 324 19.20 7.66 -11.30
CA ALA A 324 18.93 8.88 -10.53
C ALA A 324 20.16 9.79 -10.43
N LYS A 325 21.34 9.25 -10.18
CA LYS A 325 22.59 10.02 -10.15
C LYS A 325 22.92 10.64 -11.50
N GLU A 326 22.75 9.89 -12.59
CA GLU A 326 22.93 10.38 -13.96
C GLU A 326 21.92 11.49 -14.31
N GLU A 327 20.65 11.29 -13.94
CA GLU A 327 19.57 12.25 -14.17
C GLU A 327 19.77 13.55 -13.36
N LEU A 328 20.16 13.46 -12.09
CA LEU A 328 20.49 14.63 -11.26
C LEU A 328 21.70 15.41 -11.81
N THR A 329 22.70 14.70 -12.33
CA THR A 329 23.85 15.34 -12.99
C THR A 329 23.40 16.11 -14.24
N ARG A 330 22.47 15.54 -15.04
CA ARG A 330 21.88 16.18 -16.22
C ARG A 330 21.04 17.40 -15.84
N LEU A 331 20.20 17.29 -14.81
CA LEU A 331 19.35 18.38 -14.34
C LEU A 331 20.19 19.52 -13.76
N ALA A 332 21.21 19.22 -12.97
CA ALA A 332 22.08 20.21 -12.35
C ALA A 332 23.00 20.95 -13.33
N ALA A 333 23.20 20.42 -14.54
CA ALA A 333 23.90 21.12 -15.61
C ALA A 333 23.06 22.24 -16.25
N GLY A 334 21.75 22.29 -15.99
CA GLY A 334 20.84 23.36 -16.41
C GLY A 334 20.89 24.58 -15.49
N ASN A 335 20.16 25.63 -15.86
CA ASN A 335 20.02 26.84 -15.06
C ASN A 335 18.70 26.92 -14.28
N GLU A 336 17.78 26.01 -14.58
CA GLU A 336 16.44 25.99 -13.98
C GLU A 336 16.49 25.17 -12.67
N PRO A 337 15.68 25.53 -11.66
CA PRO A 337 15.50 24.66 -10.52
C PRO A 337 14.84 23.36 -10.98
N PHE A 338 15.16 22.25 -10.34
CA PHE A 338 14.63 20.94 -10.73
C PHE A 338 13.85 20.26 -9.61
N ASN A 339 12.94 19.39 -10.03
CA ASN A 339 12.24 18.43 -9.21
C ASN A 339 12.48 17.02 -9.78
N LEU A 340 13.12 16.16 -8.98
CA LEU A 340 13.19 14.73 -9.25
C LEU A 340 12.31 13.99 -8.26
N THR A 341 11.20 13.44 -8.74
CA THR A 341 10.38 12.48 -8.00
C THR A 341 10.79 11.08 -8.43
N MET A 342 11.28 10.27 -7.50
CA MET A 342 11.73 8.91 -7.80
C MET A 342 11.08 7.88 -6.88
N LEU A 343 10.75 6.72 -7.44
CA LEU A 343 10.01 5.65 -6.77
C LEU A 343 10.79 4.34 -6.82
N THR A 344 11.11 3.77 -5.65
CA THR A 344 11.73 2.45 -5.53
C THR A 344 10.71 1.32 -5.73
N VAL A 345 11.17 0.08 -5.87
CA VAL A 345 10.28 -1.06 -6.13
C VAL A 345 10.72 -2.36 -5.44
N ASP A 346 11.97 -2.51 -5.03
CA ASP A 346 12.49 -3.80 -4.56
C ASP A 346 11.80 -4.30 -3.28
N ALA A 347 11.31 -3.38 -2.44
CA ALA A 347 10.54 -3.73 -1.24
C ALA A 347 9.08 -4.14 -1.49
N HIS A 348 8.59 -4.12 -2.75
CA HIS A 348 7.21 -4.49 -3.07
C HIS A 348 6.89 -5.93 -2.65
N GLN A 349 5.65 -6.14 -2.20
CA GLN A 349 5.13 -7.47 -1.80
C GLN A 349 5.10 -8.46 -2.98
N LEU A 350 5.22 -9.77 -2.83
CA LEU A 350 5.46 -10.51 -1.60
C LEU A 350 6.97 -10.77 -1.45
N GLY A 351 7.50 -10.50 -0.26
CA GLY A 351 8.90 -10.85 0.06
C GLY A 351 9.97 -9.96 -0.58
N GLY A 352 9.59 -9.02 -1.46
CA GLY A 352 10.50 -8.13 -2.16
C GLY A 352 11.38 -8.81 -3.22
N PHE A 353 12.22 -8.02 -3.87
CA PHE A 353 13.24 -8.48 -4.82
C PHE A 353 14.64 -8.42 -4.19
N THR A 354 15.36 -9.52 -4.26
CA THR A 354 16.75 -9.60 -3.79
C THR A 354 17.68 -9.34 -4.99
N CYS A 355 18.26 -8.15 -5.06
CA CYS A 355 19.23 -7.81 -6.09
C CYS A 355 20.64 -8.38 -5.76
N GLU A 356 21.61 -8.19 -6.65
CA GLU A 356 22.99 -8.68 -6.47
C GLU A 356 23.71 -8.05 -5.26
N GLU A 357 23.29 -6.86 -4.82
CA GLU A 357 23.88 -6.16 -3.68
C GLU A 357 23.21 -6.50 -2.35
N CYS A 358 22.08 -7.22 -2.37
CA CYS A 358 21.41 -7.62 -1.13
C CYS A 358 22.24 -8.64 -0.37
N GLY A 359 22.46 -8.39 0.92
CA GLY A 359 23.09 -9.33 1.83
C GLY A 359 22.17 -10.50 2.21
N THR A 360 22.69 -11.37 3.05
CA THR A 360 21.99 -12.54 3.62
C THR A 360 22.14 -12.57 5.16
N GLU A 361 22.25 -11.39 5.77
CA GLU A 361 22.50 -11.22 7.20
C GLU A 361 21.34 -11.69 8.05
N TYR A 362 20.13 -11.64 7.51
CA TYR A 362 18.89 -12.01 8.20
C TYR A 362 18.30 -13.28 7.62
N ALA A 363 17.70 -14.10 8.48
CA ALA A 363 17.01 -15.31 8.05
C ALA A 363 15.74 -14.98 7.21
N ASP A 364 15.12 -13.83 7.46
CA ASP A 364 13.97 -13.36 6.71
C ASP A 364 14.41 -12.62 5.43
N ARG A 365 13.86 -13.02 4.28
CA ARG A 365 14.18 -12.41 2.99
C ARG A 365 13.77 -10.94 2.93
N THR A 366 12.61 -10.60 3.48
CA THR A 366 12.10 -9.22 3.49
C THR A 366 13.04 -8.32 4.30
N ALA A 367 13.55 -8.82 5.44
CA ALA A 367 14.53 -8.08 6.24
C ALA A 367 15.82 -7.77 5.44
N ASN A 368 16.32 -8.73 4.65
CA ASN A 368 17.47 -8.50 3.78
C ASN A 368 17.18 -7.47 2.68
N VAL A 369 15.98 -7.47 2.10
CA VAL A 369 15.58 -6.48 1.09
C VAL A 369 15.47 -5.09 1.71
N ILE A 370 14.83 -4.96 2.87
CA ILE A 370 14.73 -3.67 3.58
C ILE A 370 16.11 -3.13 3.94
N ALA A 371 17.01 -3.98 4.46
CA ALA A 371 18.39 -3.58 4.77
C ALA A 371 19.19 -3.19 3.50
N CYS A 372 18.89 -3.82 2.38
CA CYS A 372 19.49 -3.47 1.09
C CYS A 372 19.01 -2.08 0.64
N THR A 373 17.71 -1.82 0.67
CA THR A 373 17.13 -0.50 0.36
C THR A 373 17.71 0.58 1.28
N ASP A 374 17.77 0.33 2.60
CA ASP A 374 18.35 1.24 3.58
C ASP A 374 19.80 1.64 3.24
N ARG A 375 20.64 0.65 2.88
CA ARG A 375 22.03 0.90 2.48
C ARG A 375 22.10 1.74 1.20
N GLN A 376 21.35 1.36 0.16
CA GLN A 376 21.32 2.08 -1.12
C GLN A 376 20.85 3.52 -0.96
N VAL A 377 19.81 3.76 -0.14
CA VAL A 377 19.35 5.11 0.21
C VAL A 377 20.46 5.89 0.91
N GLY A 378 21.12 5.30 1.90
CA GLY A 378 22.24 5.94 2.59
C GLY A 378 23.37 6.35 1.65
N GLU A 379 23.79 5.45 0.75
CA GLU A 379 24.81 5.72 -0.28
C GLU A 379 24.38 6.79 -1.29
N PHE A 380 23.11 6.81 -1.64
CA PHE A 380 22.54 7.86 -2.51
C PHE A 380 22.56 9.24 -1.82
N VAL A 381 22.19 9.30 -0.55
CA VAL A 381 22.23 10.55 0.24
C VAL A 381 23.66 11.05 0.39
N ASP A 382 24.59 10.16 0.70
CA ASP A 382 26.02 10.52 0.82
C ASP A 382 26.55 11.07 -0.51
N TRP A 383 26.24 10.41 -1.64
CA TRP A 383 26.58 10.93 -2.96
C TRP A 383 25.96 12.30 -3.24
N CYS A 384 24.67 12.51 -2.91
CA CYS A 384 24.01 13.81 -3.08
C CYS A 384 24.72 14.92 -2.30
N ARG A 385 25.15 14.64 -1.06
CA ARG A 385 25.87 15.59 -0.20
C ARG A 385 27.22 16.06 -0.79
N GLU A 386 27.84 15.26 -1.63
CA GLU A 386 29.09 15.58 -2.32
C GLU A 386 28.89 16.43 -3.58
N GLN A 387 27.66 16.61 -4.07
CA GLN A 387 27.40 17.28 -5.32
C GLN A 387 27.31 18.81 -5.16
N PRO A 388 27.75 19.60 -6.17
CA PRO A 388 27.66 21.06 -6.13
C PRO A 388 26.24 21.62 -5.98
N PHE A 389 25.22 20.87 -6.38
CA PHE A 389 23.82 21.28 -6.26
C PHE A 389 23.27 21.10 -4.83
N TRP A 390 23.96 20.38 -3.95
CA TRP A 390 23.43 20.03 -2.62
C TRP A 390 23.03 21.22 -1.77
N ASP A 391 23.85 22.26 -1.74
CA ASP A 391 23.58 23.48 -0.94
C ASP A 391 22.26 24.15 -1.29
N ASN A 392 21.73 23.92 -2.50
CA ASN A 392 20.46 24.45 -2.95
C ASN A 392 19.42 23.35 -3.22
N THR A 393 19.51 22.20 -2.55
CA THR A 393 18.59 21.09 -2.76
C THR A 393 17.95 20.68 -1.45
N VAL A 394 16.63 20.50 -1.46
CA VAL A 394 15.85 19.86 -0.40
C VAL A 394 15.65 18.40 -0.80
N LEU A 395 16.06 17.46 0.05
CA LEU A 395 15.81 16.03 -0.17
C LEU A 395 14.74 15.56 0.83
N ILE A 396 13.65 15.04 0.30
CA ILE A 396 12.51 14.52 1.04
C ILE A 396 12.47 13.02 0.81
N ILE A 397 12.51 12.25 1.88
CA ILE A 397 12.45 10.78 1.83
C ILE A 397 11.19 10.35 2.57
N THR A 398 10.30 9.64 1.88
CA THR A 398 9.09 9.10 2.50
C THR A 398 8.85 7.67 2.05
N GLY A 399 8.26 6.84 2.89
CA GLY A 399 7.53 5.69 2.40
C GLY A 399 6.29 6.16 1.61
N ASP A 400 5.71 5.28 0.82
CA ASP A 400 4.41 5.52 0.18
C ASP A 400 3.25 5.00 1.04
N HIS A 401 3.31 3.77 1.46
CA HIS A 401 2.31 3.14 2.35
C HIS A 401 2.95 2.03 3.18
N PRO A 402 2.30 1.55 4.26
CA PRO A 402 2.72 0.36 4.95
C PRO A 402 2.63 -0.85 4.02
N ARG A 403 3.53 -1.82 4.20
CA ARG A 403 3.55 -3.03 3.39
C ARG A 403 2.21 -3.77 3.45
N MET A 404 1.71 -4.23 2.32
CA MET A 404 0.40 -4.88 2.25
C MET A 404 0.39 -6.32 2.77
N ASP A 405 1.56 -7.01 2.79
CA ASP A 405 1.67 -8.32 3.43
C ASP A 405 2.03 -8.17 4.92
N THR A 406 1.98 -9.26 5.67
CA THR A 406 2.24 -9.30 7.11
C THR A 406 3.71 -9.56 7.46
N SER A 407 4.61 -9.49 6.48
CA SER A 407 6.04 -9.71 6.72
C SER A 407 6.60 -8.64 7.63
N LEU A 408 7.31 -9.04 8.69
CA LEU A 408 7.95 -8.16 9.66
C LEU A 408 7.01 -7.22 10.45
N THR A 409 5.68 -7.43 10.38
CA THR A 409 4.71 -6.54 11.04
C THR A 409 4.43 -6.89 12.49
N GLY A 410 4.88 -8.06 12.95
CA GLY A 410 4.62 -8.54 14.32
C GLY A 410 3.14 -8.74 14.66
N GLY A 411 2.27 -8.84 13.64
CA GLY A 411 0.83 -8.95 13.82
C GLY A 411 0.10 -7.62 14.01
N MET A 412 0.78 -6.48 13.81
CA MET A 412 0.12 -5.16 13.82
C MET A 412 -0.85 -5.04 12.64
N GLU A 413 -1.99 -4.45 12.92
CA GLU A 413 -2.96 -4.08 11.87
C GLU A 413 -2.38 -2.97 10.98
N PHE A 414 -2.89 -2.86 9.75
CA PHE A 414 -2.38 -1.91 8.77
C PHE A 414 -2.41 -0.46 9.29
N GLN A 415 -3.49 -0.06 9.96
CA GLN A 415 -3.70 1.28 10.51
C GLN A 415 -2.81 1.61 11.72
N GLU A 416 -2.24 0.60 12.35
CA GLU A 416 -1.31 0.78 13.48
C GLU A 416 0.12 1.05 13.04
N ARG A 417 0.44 0.83 11.75
CA ARG A 417 1.78 0.98 11.17
C ARG A 417 1.96 2.38 10.58
N ARG A 418 3.20 2.87 10.58
CA ARG A 418 3.53 4.25 10.19
C ARG A 418 4.48 4.28 9.02
N ILE A 419 4.25 5.23 8.14
CA ILE A 419 5.07 5.52 6.98
C ILE A 419 6.29 6.33 7.42
N TYR A 420 7.47 5.91 6.98
CA TYR A 420 8.71 6.65 7.21
C TYR A 420 8.67 8.04 6.55
N ASN A 421 9.27 9.04 7.21
CA ASN A 421 9.51 10.34 6.61
C ASN A 421 10.80 11.00 7.14
N SER A 422 11.50 11.77 6.29
CA SER A 422 12.63 12.61 6.68
C SER A 422 12.82 13.73 5.66
N PHE A 423 13.09 14.95 6.14
CA PHE A 423 13.28 16.16 5.36
C PHE A 423 14.68 16.69 5.58
N LEU A 424 15.57 16.46 4.61
CA LEU A 424 16.96 16.88 4.67
C LEU A 424 17.12 18.24 3.99
N ASN A 425 17.95 19.10 4.60
CA ASN A 425 18.28 20.43 4.08
C ASN A 425 17.05 21.31 3.82
N ALA A 426 15.99 21.13 4.63
CA ALA A 426 14.77 21.93 4.55
C ALA A 426 15.07 23.42 4.76
N ARG A 427 14.34 24.29 4.04
CA ARG A 427 14.53 25.76 4.05
C ARG A 427 13.83 26.44 5.22
N LYS A 428 12.98 25.72 5.92
CA LYS A 428 12.29 26.19 7.14
C LYS A 428 12.59 25.29 8.32
N THR A 429 12.55 25.87 9.50
CA THR A 429 12.53 25.15 10.77
C THR A 429 11.06 25.01 11.21
N PRO A 430 10.62 23.85 11.71
CA PRO A 430 9.28 23.70 12.24
C PRO A 430 8.98 24.70 13.36
N ALA A 431 7.84 25.40 13.25
CA ALA A 431 7.36 26.36 14.26
C ALA A 431 6.77 25.65 15.49
N GLY A 432 6.41 24.38 15.37
CA GLY A 432 5.84 23.54 16.42
C GLY A 432 6.66 22.27 16.69
N LYS A 433 6.06 21.37 17.46
CA LYS A 433 6.66 20.06 17.72
C LYS A 433 6.66 19.20 16.46
N THR A 434 7.68 18.39 16.31
CA THR A 434 7.76 17.34 15.27
C THR A 434 7.39 15.95 15.80
N THR A 435 7.27 15.81 17.13
CA THR A 435 6.87 14.60 17.83
C THR A 435 5.48 14.73 18.40
N PHE A 436 4.82 13.58 18.62
CA PHE A 436 3.41 13.51 19.06
C PHE A 436 2.47 14.26 18.10
N ARG A 437 2.70 14.07 16.79
CA ARG A 437 1.88 14.63 15.71
C ARG A 437 1.11 13.51 15.03
N THR A 438 -0.18 13.67 14.90
CA THR A 438 -1.01 12.79 14.09
C THR A 438 -1.12 13.37 12.69
N ALA A 439 -0.21 12.97 11.82
CA ALA A 439 -0.14 13.41 10.41
C ALA A 439 -0.48 12.26 9.47
N VAL A 440 -1.03 12.58 8.29
CA VAL A 440 -1.42 11.64 7.26
C VAL A 440 -0.74 11.97 5.92
N MET A 441 -0.82 11.07 4.94
CA MET A 441 -0.17 11.25 3.62
C MET A 441 -0.59 12.56 2.93
N MET A 442 -1.81 13.01 3.09
CA MET A 442 -2.32 14.27 2.51
C MET A 442 -1.58 15.51 3.04
N ASP A 443 -1.05 15.45 4.26
CA ASP A 443 -0.28 16.56 4.86
C ASP A 443 1.07 16.77 4.16
N LEU A 444 1.57 15.80 3.39
CA LEU A 444 2.84 15.93 2.67
C LEU A 444 2.79 17.03 1.61
N PHE A 445 1.67 17.25 0.93
CA PHE A 445 1.56 18.26 -0.12
C PHE A 445 1.97 19.67 0.36
N PRO A 446 1.30 20.30 1.33
CA PRO A 446 1.73 21.58 1.84
C PRO A 446 3.08 21.53 2.59
N THR A 447 3.38 20.41 3.24
CA THR A 447 4.62 20.21 4.01
C THR A 447 5.86 20.20 3.11
N MET A 448 5.82 19.51 1.96
CA MET A 448 6.92 19.49 0.99
C MET A 448 7.19 20.88 0.42
N LEU A 449 6.15 21.62 0.06
CA LEU A 449 6.29 23.03 -0.38
C LEU A 449 6.88 23.88 0.73
N SER A 450 6.43 23.73 1.95
CA SER A 450 6.96 24.47 3.10
C SER A 450 8.43 24.13 3.37
N ALA A 451 8.82 22.85 3.28
CA ALA A 451 10.21 22.43 3.38
C ALA A 451 11.10 23.11 2.33
N MET A 452 10.57 23.38 1.14
CA MET A 452 11.23 24.14 0.08
C MET A 452 11.27 25.66 0.32
N GLY A 453 10.60 26.16 1.36
CA GLY A 453 10.55 27.58 1.72
C GLY A 453 9.33 28.34 1.17
N TYR A 454 8.36 27.65 0.60
CA TYR A 454 7.09 28.29 0.20
C TYR A 454 6.33 28.78 1.43
N GLU A 455 5.66 29.91 1.28
CA GLU A 455 4.71 30.45 2.26
C GLU A 455 3.29 30.15 1.79
N ILE A 456 2.51 29.48 2.64
CA ILE A 456 1.15 29.04 2.35
C ILE A 456 0.21 29.80 3.28
N GLU A 457 -0.68 30.64 2.73
CA GLU A 457 -1.69 31.31 3.51
C GLU A 457 -2.63 30.30 4.18
N GLY A 458 -2.83 30.43 5.48
CA GLY A 458 -3.65 29.52 6.26
C GLY A 458 -3.00 28.16 6.53
N ASN A 459 -1.81 27.85 5.97
CA ASN A 459 -1.04 26.64 6.19
C ASN A 459 -1.77 25.33 5.82
N ARG A 460 -2.70 25.38 4.85
CA ARG A 460 -3.44 24.22 4.31
C ARG A 460 -3.52 24.25 2.81
N LEU A 461 -3.38 23.08 2.16
CA LEU A 461 -3.66 22.87 0.75
C LEU A 461 -4.28 21.46 0.59
N GLY A 462 -5.31 21.34 -0.24
CA GLY A 462 -6.11 20.13 -0.26
C GLY A 462 -6.80 19.92 1.09
N LEU A 463 -6.76 18.73 1.60
CA LEU A 463 -7.12 18.39 2.98
C LEU A 463 -5.88 18.39 3.91
N GLY A 464 -4.67 18.59 3.36
CA GLY A 464 -3.41 18.54 4.08
C GLY A 464 -3.08 19.82 4.84
N THR A 465 -2.36 19.68 5.95
CA THR A 465 -1.83 20.76 6.77
C THR A 465 -0.30 20.80 6.70
N ASP A 466 0.28 21.98 6.56
CA ASP A 466 1.73 22.19 6.63
C ASP A 466 2.26 21.86 8.04
N LEU A 467 3.00 20.77 8.16
CA LEU A 467 3.56 20.29 9.42
C LEU A 467 4.65 21.23 9.97
N PHE A 468 5.29 22.05 9.13
CA PHE A 468 6.24 23.06 9.59
C PHE A 468 5.55 24.23 10.29
N SER A 469 4.27 24.47 10.03
CA SER A 469 3.53 25.61 10.61
C SER A 469 3.20 25.45 12.09
N GLY A 470 3.22 24.23 12.62
CA GLY A 470 2.75 23.92 13.97
C GLY A 470 1.22 23.93 14.12
N ARG A 471 0.46 24.19 13.05
CA ARG A 471 -1.01 24.07 13.02
C ARG A 471 -1.42 22.62 13.22
N ALA A 472 -2.54 22.38 13.90
CA ALA A 472 -3.13 21.06 14.03
C ALA A 472 -3.57 20.53 12.64
N THR A 473 -3.30 19.24 12.37
CA THR A 473 -3.78 18.54 11.17
C THR A 473 -5.27 18.21 11.28
N LEU A 474 -5.92 17.82 10.19
CA LEU A 474 -7.31 17.34 10.27
C LEU A 474 -7.42 16.10 11.17
N ALA A 475 -6.43 15.20 11.10
CA ALA A 475 -6.39 14.02 11.96
C ALA A 475 -6.21 14.38 13.46
N GLU A 476 -5.57 15.49 13.78
CA GLU A 476 -5.47 16.01 15.16
C GLU A 476 -6.75 16.76 15.60
N GLU A 477 -7.46 17.41 14.67
CA GLU A 477 -8.69 18.17 14.96
C GLU A 477 -9.91 17.26 15.13
N MET A 478 -10.09 16.26 14.29
CA MET A 478 -11.26 15.40 14.29
C MET A 478 -11.01 13.98 14.82
N GLY A 479 -9.75 13.58 14.92
CA GLY A 479 -9.34 12.21 15.25
C GLY A 479 -8.98 11.41 13.98
N TYR A 480 -7.93 10.58 14.09
CA TYR A 480 -7.46 9.78 12.94
C TYR A 480 -8.52 8.78 12.47
N GLU A 481 -9.16 8.08 13.38
CA GLU A 481 -10.20 7.09 13.08
C GLU A 481 -11.37 7.72 12.32
N GLU A 482 -11.84 8.88 12.77
CA GLU A 482 -12.93 9.61 12.11
C GLU A 482 -12.51 10.07 10.71
N LEU A 483 -11.33 10.69 10.56
CA LEU A 483 -10.81 11.07 9.25
C LEU A 483 -10.68 9.85 8.32
N ASN A 484 -10.15 8.73 8.84
CA ASN A 484 -9.97 7.51 8.08
C ASN A 484 -11.30 6.86 7.62
N GLU A 485 -12.37 7.03 8.38
CA GLU A 485 -13.73 6.66 7.97
C GLU A 485 -14.30 7.64 6.94
N GLU A 486 -14.14 8.95 7.16
CA GLU A 486 -14.70 9.99 6.27
C GLU A 486 -14.15 9.90 4.85
N VAL A 487 -12.85 9.62 4.67
CA VAL A 487 -12.23 9.51 3.33
C VAL A 487 -12.73 8.30 2.52
N GLN A 488 -13.42 7.34 3.15
CA GLN A 488 -14.02 6.19 2.47
C GLN A 488 -15.44 6.45 1.99
N LYS A 489 -16.11 7.45 2.58
CA LYS A 489 -17.52 7.71 2.28
C LYS A 489 -17.66 8.37 0.91
N TYR A 490 -18.83 8.17 0.31
CA TYR A 490 -19.15 8.82 -0.96
C TYR A 490 -19.25 10.35 -0.80
N SER A 491 -18.63 11.09 -1.70
CA SER A 491 -18.77 12.54 -1.79
C SER A 491 -19.19 12.96 -3.19
N GLN A 492 -20.34 13.60 -3.29
CA GLN A 492 -20.80 14.20 -4.55
C GLN A 492 -19.88 15.37 -4.94
N TYR A 493 -19.38 16.11 -3.95
CA TYR A 493 -18.42 17.19 -4.18
C TYR A 493 -17.14 16.67 -4.87
N PHE A 494 -16.57 15.58 -4.35
CA PHE A 494 -15.38 14.96 -4.96
C PHE A 494 -15.62 14.57 -6.43
N ILE A 495 -16.76 13.92 -6.70
CA ILE A 495 -17.11 13.49 -8.06
C ILE A 495 -17.26 14.70 -8.99
N ASP A 496 -17.91 15.76 -8.52
CA ASP A 496 -18.23 16.92 -9.34
C ASP A 496 -17.02 17.84 -9.61
N HIS A 497 -16.03 17.85 -8.71
CA HIS A 497 -14.90 18.77 -8.79
C HIS A 497 -13.56 18.09 -9.15
N PHE A 498 -13.40 16.79 -8.93
CA PHE A 498 -12.09 16.14 -9.11
C PHE A 498 -12.14 14.89 -10.01
N ALA A 499 -13.29 14.26 -10.21
CA ALA A 499 -13.41 13.00 -10.94
C ALA A 499 -14.02 13.14 -12.36
N ARG A 500 -14.13 14.34 -12.90
CA ARG A 500 -14.66 14.59 -14.25
C ARG A 500 -13.58 14.59 -15.31
#